data_62e83221ca2c7a6c08c30aaa8404886a
#
_entry.id   62e83221ca2c7a6c08c30aaa8404886a
#
_cell.length_a   1.000
_cell.length_b   1.000
_cell.length_c   1.000
_cell.angle_alpha   90.00
_cell.angle_beta   90.00
_cell.angle_gamma   90.00
#
_symmetry.space_group_name_H-M   'P 1'
#
loop_
_entity.id
_entity.type
_entity.pdbx_description
1 polymer ?
#
loop_
_entity_poly.entity_id
_entity_poly.type
_entity_poly.pdbx_seq_one_letter_code
_entity_poly.pdbx_strand_id
1 'polypeptide(L)'
;MELKKKAEFTAGLLLKDDGLNLVLIESLGNQKINEMLGEQIFISTETGKELFNSFDYAPLLRQIRTPEQLPDGPSFVPLAEDYLLHKFTYSSAGGSYIVIVAAKNNYLGELNLLKIFLISGFILSLGIVYFSGKYFSAAALGPVEKIVNEVEAISATNLHKRLDIANGEDELAHLSITFNRLLERLETSFALQRNFVANASHELRTPLSAITAQLEVTLMNTRSVEEYKLVMQSILDDIREMNQLSEGLFDLTLASRDVSLMKFSEVRLDEVLMQSRGELLKKKPEYKINIHIGELPDNERMLMLHGKEHLLKSTLRNLMDNACKYSPDKTADVMLAIENQNINIRIMDHGIGIPEDYMDKLFTPLLRAGNVKHIQGHGLGLALSKKIVELHHGKISVDSEIGKGTRVLLTFPALL
;
A
#
# COMPACT_ATOMS: atom_id res chain seq x y z
N MET A 1 -54.57 30.11 -31.81
CA MET A 1 -54.63 30.78 -33.13
C MET A 1 -55.34 29.95 -34.20
N GLU A 2 -55.06 28.65 -34.22
CA GLU A 2 -55.63 27.68 -35.19
C GLU A 2 -57.14 27.45 -34.97
N LEU A 3 -57.58 27.31 -33.71
CA LEU A 3 -58.98 27.12 -33.33
C LEU A 3 -59.84 28.28 -33.81
N LYS A 4 -59.39 29.55 -33.68
CA LYS A 4 -60.09 30.74 -34.14
C LYS A 4 -60.25 30.72 -35.65
N LYS A 5 -59.21 30.47 -36.44
CA LYS A 5 -59.26 30.41 -37.89
C LYS A 5 -60.21 29.33 -38.41
N LYS A 6 -60.18 28.15 -37.80
CA LYS A 6 -61.11 27.04 -38.14
C LYS A 6 -62.57 27.48 -37.81
N ALA A 7 -62.78 28.06 -36.62
CA ALA A 7 -64.08 28.51 -36.17
C ALA A 7 -64.66 29.62 -37.04
N GLU A 8 -63.87 30.60 -37.48
CA GLU A 8 -64.24 31.62 -38.41
C GLU A 8 -64.63 31.04 -39.78
N PHE A 9 -63.84 30.08 -40.29
CA PHE A 9 -64.14 29.40 -41.53
C PHE A 9 -65.45 28.64 -41.44
N THR A 10 -65.67 27.92 -40.33
CA THR A 10 -66.92 27.17 -40.14
C THR A 10 -68.13 28.08 -39.98
N ALA A 11 -67.98 29.13 -39.23
CA ALA A 11 -69.04 30.11 -39.11
C ALA A 11 -69.42 30.70 -40.50
N GLY A 12 -68.41 30.98 -41.35
CA GLY A 12 -68.63 31.43 -42.70
C GLY A 12 -69.32 30.43 -43.63
N LEU A 13 -69.14 29.14 -43.37
CA LEU A 13 -69.85 28.08 -44.11
C LEU A 13 -71.29 27.89 -43.63
N LEU A 14 -71.56 28.07 -42.36
CA LEU A 14 -72.84 27.82 -41.73
C LEU A 14 -73.78 29.09 -41.81
N LEU A 15 -73.21 30.28 -41.91
CA LEU A 15 -73.91 31.54 -42.00
C LEU A 15 -73.76 32.11 -43.42
N LYS A 16 -74.85 32.22 -44.14
CA LYS A 16 -74.96 32.94 -45.45
C LYS A 16 -75.59 34.29 -45.30
N ASP A 17 -75.61 35.12 -46.39
CA ASP A 17 -76.07 36.47 -46.39
C ASP A 17 -77.47 36.71 -45.79
N ASP A 18 -78.34 35.68 -45.77
CA ASP A 18 -79.68 35.77 -45.21
C ASP A 18 -79.89 34.92 -43.91
N GLY A 19 -78.84 34.50 -43.25
CA GLY A 19 -78.93 33.69 -42.02
C GLY A 19 -78.35 32.31 -42.15
N LEU A 20 -78.85 31.32 -41.37
CA LEU A 20 -78.31 29.96 -41.31
C LEU A 20 -78.50 29.21 -42.63
N ASN A 21 -77.43 28.52 -43.10
CA ASN A 21 -77.50 27.74 -44.32
C ASN A 21 -78.20 26.35 -43.99
N LEU A 22 -79.55 26.43 -43.96
CA LEU A 22 -80.37 25.24 -43.59
C LEU A 22 -80.16 24.05 -44.53
N VAL A 23 -79.88 24.29 -45.81
CA VAL A 23 -79.64 23.19 -46.78
C VAL A 23 -78.35 22.45 -46.46
N LEU A 24 -77.35 23.11 -46.00
CA LEU A 24 -76.08 22.48 -45.61
C LEU A 24 -76.21 21.70 -44.28
N ILE A 25 -76.95 22.24 -43.33
CA ILE A 25 -77.18 21.62 -42.05
C ILE A 25 -78.09 20.40 -42.16
N GLU A 26 -79.15 20.44 -42.93
CA GLU A 26 -80.04 19.29 -43.22
C GLU A 26 -79.32 18.20 -44.00
N SER A 27 -78.42 18.53 -44.93
CA SER A 27 -77.72 17.57 -45.74
C SER A 27 -76.63 16.80 -45.00
N LEU A 28 -75.95 17.46 -44.04
CA LEU A 28 -74.79 16.87 -43.34
C LEU A 28 -75.15 16.32 -41.96
N GLY A 29 -76.11 16.89 -41.25
CA GLY A 29 -76.46 16.58 -39.88
C GLY A 29 -75.33 16.99 -38.86
N ASN A 30 -75.73 17.24 -37.63
CA ASN A 30 -74.84 17.76 -36.59
C ASN A 30 -73.60 16.88 -36.31
N GLN A 31 -73.79 15.56 -36.39
CA GLN A 31 -72.69 14.58 -36.12
C GLN A 31 -71.60 14.66 -37.20
N LYS A 32 -72.01 14.75 -38.48
CA LYS A 32 -71.08 14.86 -39.61
C LYS A 32 -70.36 16.23 -39.65
N ILE A 33 -71.00 17.26 -39.20
CA ILE A 33 -70.38 18.57 -39.04
C ILE A 33 -69.29 18.50 -37.94
N ASN A 34 -69.58 17.90 -36.80
CA ASN A 34 -68.60 17.70 -35.72
C ASN A 34 -67.42 16.81 -36.16
N GLU A 35 -67.67 15.73 -36.89
CA GLU A 35 -66.61 14.87 -37.42
C GLU A 35 -65.70 15.56 -38.44
N MET A 36 -66.30 16.38 -39.35
CA MET A 36 -65.55 17.16 -40.33
C MET A 36 -64.67 18.23 -39.69
N LEU A 37 -65.15 18.80 -38.63
CA LEU A 37 -64.47 19.94 -38.00
C LEU A 37 -63.55 19.54 -36.87
N GLY A 38 -63.76 18.36 -36.28
CA GLY A 38 -63.09 17.89 -35.07
C GLY A 38 -63.41 18.72 -33.84
N GLU A 39 -64.43 19.54 -33.90
CA GLU A 39 -64.81 20.55 -32.93
C GLU A 39 -66.33 20.66 -32.82
N GLN A 40 -66.84 21.08 -31.66
CA GLN A 40 -68.28 21.33 -31.47
C GLN A 40 -68.54 22.82 -31.53
N ILE A 41 -69.64 23.24 -32.15
CA ILE A 41 -69.99 24.66 -32.48
C ILE A 41 -71.38 25.01 -31.97
N PHE A 42 -71.49 26.20 -31.39
CA PHE A 42 -72.72 26.81 -31.02
C PHE A 42 -72.78 28.19 -31.67
N ILE A 43 -73.94 28.52 -32.28
CA ILE A 43 -74.18 29.79 -32.93
C ILE A 43 -75.48 30.39 -32.38
N SER A 44 -75.44 31.66 -31.95
CA SER A 44 -76.62 32.37 -31.48
C SER A 44 -76.64 33.74 -32.05
N THR A 45 -77.81 34.42 -32.07
CA THR A 45 -77.92 35.85 -32.30
C THR A 45 -77.41 36.64 -31.12
N GLU A 46 -77.14 37.95 -31.28
CA GLU A 46 -76.77 38.78 -30.13
C GLU A 46 -77.86 38.85 -29.05
N THR A 47 -79.11 38.64 -29.46
CA THR A 47 -80.26 38.56 -28.54
C THR A 47 -80.40 37.26 -27.81
N GLY A 48 -79.42 36.32 -27.92
CA GLY A 48 -79.38 35.00 -27.27
C GLY A 48 -80.26 33.91 -27.89
N LYS A 49 -80.85 34.16 -29.06
CA LYS A 49 -81.64 33.15 -29.79
C LYS A 49 -80.70 32.12 -30.41
N GLU A 50 -80.79 30.84 -29.96
CA GLU A 50 -80.06 29.73 -30.53
C GLU A 50 -80.41 29.53 -32.02
N LEU A 51 -79.40 29.47 -32.87
CA LEU A 51 -79.54 29.20 -34.28
C LEU A 51 -78.99 27.81 -34.66
N PHE A 52 -77.86 27.45 -34.11
CA PHE A 52 -77.26 26.17 -34.38
C PHE A 52 -76.50 25.65 -33.14
N ASN A 53 -76.62 24.34 -32.86
CA ASN A 53 -75.97 23.77 -31.73
C ASN A 53 -75.58 22.34 -32.06
N SER A 54 -74.30 22.05 -32.08
CA SER A 54 -73.70 20.71 -32.31
C SER A 54 -73.09 20.10 -31.07
N PHE A 55 -73.29 20.69 -29.88
CA PHE A 55 -72.72 20.18 -28.64
C PHE A 55 -73.50 18.97 -28.13
N ASP A 56 -72.78 17.87 -27.93
CA ASP A 56 -73.31 16.60 -27.39
C ASP A 56 -73.16 16.48 -25.87
N TYR A 57 -72.34 17.37 -25.24
CA TYR A 57 -72.03 17.27 -23.81
C TYR A 57 -72.89 18.23 -22.97
N ALA A 58 -73.84 17.65 -22.19
CA ALA A 58 -74.85 18.35 -21.43
C ALA A 58 -74.31 19.40 -20.43
N PRO A 59 -73.16 19.20 -19.70
CA PRO A 59 -72.59 20.25 -18.83
C PRO A 59 -72.09 21.46 -19.60
N LEU A 60 -71.56 21.29 -20.79
CA LEU A 60 -71.08 22.38 -21.67
C LEU A 60 -72.27 23.20 -22.15
N LEU A 61 -73.39 22.57 -22.52
CA LEU A 61 -74.61 23.22 -22.92
C LEU A 61 -75.20 24.16 -21.84
N ARG A 62 -75.06 23.82 -20.55
CA ARG A 62 -75.52 24.69 -19.47
C ARG A 62 -74.72 25.96 -19.36
N GLN A 63 -73.44 25.96 -19.59
CA GLN A 63 -72.60 27.15 -19.57
C GLN A 63 -72.77 28.04 -20.80
N ILE A 64 -73.06 27.43 -21.93
CA ILE A 64 -73.25 28.18 -23.23
C ILE A 64 -74.65 28.83 -23.31
N ARG A 65 -75.60 28.38 -22.52
CA ARG A 65 -76.96 28.98 -22.47
C ARG A 65 -76.97 30.43 -21.97
N THR A 66 -75.86 30.89 -21.39
CA THR A 66 -75.61 32.31 -21.07
C THR A 66 -74.35 32.83 -21.80
N PRO A 67 -74.40 32.98 -23.12
CA PRO A 67 -73.22 33.33 -23.91
C PRO A 67 -72.58 34.65 -23.49
N GLU A 68 -73.36 35.57 -22.93
CA GLU A 68 -72.91 36.88 -22.44
C GLU A 68 -71.88 36.76 -21.26
N GLN A 69 -71.95 35.68 -20.49
CA GLN A 69 -71.06 35.46 -19.32
C GLN A 69 -69.69 34.90 -19.72
N LEU A 70 -69.52 34.44 -20.95
CA LEU A 70 -68.24 33.95 -21.44
C LEU A 70 -67.38 35.10 -21.95
N PRO A 71 -66.11 35.21 -21.56
CA PRO A 71 -65.25 36.25 -22.08
C PRO A 71 -64.98 36.02 -23.58
N ASP A 72 -64.83 37.16 -24.31
CA ASP A 72 -64.43 37.06 -25.72
C ASP A 72 -63.00 36.57 -25.82
N GLY A 73 -62.73 35.62 -26.72
CA GLY A 73 -61.43 34.98 -26.92
C GLY A 73 -61.37 33.56 -26.35
N PRO A 74 -60.18 32.98 -26.33
CA PRO A 74 -59.96 31.62 -25.79
C PRO A 74 -60.17 31.62 -24.27
N SER A 75 -61.08 30.80 -23.80
CA SER A 75 -61.32 30.60 -22.37
C SER A 75 -61.25 29.09 -22.07
N PHE A 76 -60.57 28.75 -21.00
CA PHE A 76 -60.46 27.36 -20.52
C PHE A 76 -61.59 27.10 -19.51
N VAL A 77 -62.38 26.10 -19.81
CA VAL A 77 -63.46 25.68 -18.90
C VAL A 77 -63.08 24.33 -18.31
N PRO A 78 -62.77 24.27 -17.01
CA PRO A 78 -62.46 23.01 -16.35
C PRO A 78 -63.78 22.23 -16.12
N LEU A 79 -64.15 21.49 -17.13
CA LEU A 79 -65.20 20.47 -17.03
C LEU A 79 -64.55 19.08 -16.99
N ALA A 80 -65.30 18.04 -16.57
CA ALA A 80 -64.78 16.68 -16.43
C ALA A 80 -64.04 16.12 -17.64
N GLU A 81 -64.18 16.71 -18.77
CA GLU A 81 -63.37 16.53 -19.99
C GLU A 81 -62.88 17.88 -20.44
N ASP A 82 -61.68 18.31 -20.09
CA ASP A 82 -61.08 19.60 -20.36
C ASP A 82 -61.32 20.11 -21.79
N TYR A 83 -62.29 21.01 -21.96
CA TYR A 83 -62.57 21.65 -23.24
C TYR A 83 -62.00 23.06 -23.26
N LEU A 84 -61.39 23.42 -24.40
CA LEU A 84 -60.98 24.78 -24.69
C LEU A 84 -62.12 25.45 -25.49
N LEU A 85 -62.76 26.44 -24.90
CA LEU A 85 -63.79 27.24 -25.55
C LEU A 85 -63.18 28.50 -26.19
N HIS A 86 -63.69 28.86 -27.35
CA HIS A 86 -63.37 30.13 -28.03
C HIS A 86 -64.63 30.82 -28.46
N LYS A 87 -64.98 31.91 -27.80
CA LYS A 87 -66.12 32.81 -28.15
C LYS A 87 -65.60 33.94 -29.02
N PHE A 88 -66.32 34.25 -30.10
CA PHE A 88 -66.08 35.39 -30.91
C PHE A 88 -67.36 35.84 -31.59
N THR A 89 -67.43 37.13 -31.97
CA THR A 89 -68.55 37.71 -32.75
C THR A 89 -68.24 37.60 -34.23
N TYR A 90 -69.12 36.99 -35.00
CA TYR A 90 -69.04 36.91 -36.45
C TYR A 90 -70.07 37.80 -37.08
N SER A 91 -69.64 38.79 -37.94
CA SER A 91 -70.50 39.69 -38.59
C SER A 91 -70.70 39.25 -40.05
N SER A 92 -71.96 39.12 -40.49
CA SER A 92 -72.36 38.80 -41.83
C SER A 92 -73.36 39.87 -42.31
N ALA A 93 -73.70 39.88 -43.60
CA ALA A 93 -74.67 40.83 -44.17
C ALA A 93 -76.08 40.76 -43.52
N GLY A 94 -76.40 39.62 -42.89
CA GLY A 94 -77.65 39.37 -42.13
C GLY A 94 -77.65 39.76 -40.68
N GLY A 95 -76.53 40.30 -40.13
CA GLY A 95 -76.38 40.66 -38.71
C GLY A 95 -75.11 40.13 -38.00
N SER A 96 -75.04 40.40 -36.68
CA SER A 96 -73.96 39.91 -35.86
C SER A 96 -74.37 38.63 -35.08
N TYR A 97 -73.51 37.69 -35.07
CA TYR A 97 -73.74 36.35 -34.44
C TYR A 97 -72.68 36.04 -33.43
N ILE A 98 -73.07 35.47 -32.34
CA ILE A 98 -72.13 34.92 -31.33
C ILE A 98 -71.80 33.44 -31.67
N VAL A 99 -70.53 33.17 -31.93
CA VAL A 99 -70.07 31.85 -32.27
C VAL A 99 -69.17 31.35 -31.12
N ILE A 100 -69.48 30.15 -30.60
CA ILE A 100 -68.68 29.45 -29.57
C ILE A 100 -68.25 28.13 -30.15
N VAL A 101 -66.94 27.89 -30.13
CA VAL A 101 -66.34 26.68 -30.56
C VAL A 101 -65.68 25.98 -29.37
N ALA A 102 -65.94 24.64 -29.21
CA ALA A 102 -65.31 23.84 -28.18
C ALA A 102 -64.45 22.74 -28.82
N ALA A 103 -63.16 22.74 -28.44
CA ALA A 103 -62.25 21.67 -28.83
C ALA A 103 -61.83 20.86 -27.58
N LYS A 104 -61.83 19.57 -27.67
CA LYS A 104 -61.33 18.71 -26.59
C LYS A 104 -59.82 18.92 -26.42
N ASN A 105 -59.41 19.24 -25.21
CA ASN A 105 -58.01 19.47 -24.92
C ASN A 105 -57.29 18.14 -24.58
N ASN A 106 -56.74 17.51 -25.58
CA ASN A 106 -55.98 16.25 -25.37
C ASN A 106 -54.58 16.46 -24.75
N TYR A 107 -54.14 17.69 -24.53
CA TYR A 107 -52.80 17.98 -24.00
C TYR A 107 -52.55 17.39 -22.62
N LEU A 108 -53.59 17.26 -21.76
CA LEU A 108 -53.43 16.64 -20.43
C LEU A 108 -53.12 15.14 -20.49
N GLY A 109 -53.68 14.44 -21.48
CA GLY A 109 -53.35 13.05 -21.73
C GLY A 109 -51.88 12.85 -22.14
N GLU A 110 -51.39 13.68 -23.06
CA GLU A 110 -50.02 13.64 -23.52
C GLU A 110 -49.03 14.04 -22.42
N LEU A 111 -49.37 15.04 -21.58
CA LEU A 111 -48.57 15.44 -20.44
C LEU A 111 -48.48 14.32 -19.37
N ASN A 112 -49.53 13.60 -19.13
CA ASN A 112 -49.52 12.48 -18.19
C ASN A 112 -48.67 11.32 -18.71
N LEU A 113 -48.71 11.03 -19.99
CA LEU A 113 -47.88 10.06 -20.63
C LEU A 113 -46.38 10.43 -20.53
N LEU A 114 -46.07 11.70 -20.79
CA LEU A 114 -44.71 12.26 -20.63
C LEU A 114 -44.23 12.16 -19.19
N LYS A 115 -45.09 12.47 -18.18
CA LYS A 115 -44.75 12.30 -16.75
C LYS A 115 -44.42 10.85 -16.42
N ILE A 116 -45.22 9.92 -16.91
CA ILE A 116 -44.99 8.48 -16.67
C ILE A 116 -43.64 8.05 -17.27
N PHE A 117 -43.32 8.46 -18.50
CA PHE A 117 -42.02 8.20 -19.12
C PHE A 117 -40.86 8.81 -18.36
N LEU A 118 -40.97 10.05 -17.89
CA LEU A 118 -39.93 10.71 -17.11
C LEU A 118 -39.71 10.01 -15.74
N ILE A 119 -40.79 9.69 -15.04
CA ILE A 119 -40.72 9.02 -13.75
C ILE A 119 -40.13 7.61 -13.90
N SER A 120 -40.61 6.83 -14.89
CA SER A 120 -40.09 5.50 -15.15
C SER A 120 -38.62 5.53 -15.58
N GLY A 121 -38.22 6.45 -16.44
CA GLY A 121 -36.83 6.67 -16.83
C GLY A 121 -35.95 7.07 -15.65
N PHE A 122 -36.45 7.91 -14.74
CA PHE A 122 -35.73 8.29 -13.53
C PHE A 122 -35.54 7.09 -12.58
N ILE A 123 -36.60 6.32 -12.34
CA ILE A 123 -36.49 5.10 -11.52
C ILE A 123 -35.51 4.08 -12.12
N LEU A 124 -35.58 3.89 -13.44
CA LEU A 124 -34.66 3.01 -14.15
C LEU A 124 -33.20 3.47 -14.03
N SER A 125 -32.95 4.78 -14.20
CA SER A 125 -31.61 5.34 -14.04
C SER A 125 -31.07 5.17 -12.63
N LEU A 126 -31.89 5.38 -11.59
CA LEU A 126 -31.51 5.11 -10.20
C LEU A 126 -31.15 3.63 -9.98
N GLY A 127 -31.92 2.71 -10.57
CA GLY A 127 -31.64 1.28 -10.56
C GLY A 127 -30.27 0.97 -11.18
N ILE A 128 -30.01 1.50 -12.37
CA ILE A 128 -28.73 1.29 -13.07
C ILE A 128 -27.56 1.83 -12.22
N VAL A 129 -27.66 3.05 -11.68
CA VAL A 129 -26.61 3.64 -10.84
C VAL A 129 -26.37 2.81 -9.58
N TYR A 130 -27.42 2.37 -8.90
CA TYR A 130 -27.31 1.53 -7.72
C TYR A 130 -26.61 0.19 -7.99
N PHE A 131 -27.06 -0.54 -9.01
CA PHE A 131 -26.49 -1.84 -9.37
C PHE A 131 -25.06 -1.71 -9.92
N SER A 132 -24.81 -0.70 -10.75
CA SER A 132 -23.45 -0.41 -11.25
C SER A 132 -22.51 -0.04 -10.11
N GLY A 133 -22.96 0.81 -9.18
CA GLY A 133 -22.16 1.20 -8.02
C GLY A 133 -21.83 0.01 -7.13
N LYS A 134 -22.81 -0.86 -6.85
CA LYS A 134 -22.60 -2.08 -6.06
C LYS A 134 -21.64 -3.06 -6.75
N TYR A 135 -21.83 -3.28 -8.05
CA TYR A 135 -20.95 -4.16 -8.84
C TYR A 135 -19.53 -3.63 -8.90
N PHE A 136 -19.36 -2.34 -9.20
CA PHE A 136 -18.06 -1.70 -9.28
C PHE A 136 -17.35 -1.68 -7.92
N SER A 137 -18.06 -1.36 -6.85
CA SER A 137 -17.51 -1.40 -5.49
C SER A 137 -17.04 -2.81 -5.10
N ALA A 138 -17.81 -3.85 -5.37
CA ALA A 138 -17.42 -5.22 -5.09
C ALA A 138 -16.21 -5.67 -5.94
N ALA A 139 -16.19 -5.30 -7.21
CA ALA A 139 -15.09 -5.65 -8.12
C ALA A 139 -13.79 -4.90 -7.79
N ALA A 140 -13.87 -3.62 -7.40
CA ALA A 140 -12.70 -2.81 -7.08
C ALA A 140 -12.18 -3.01 -5.66
N LEU A 141 -13.06 -3.18 -4.67
CA LEU A 141 -12.67 -3.29 -3.26
C LEU A 141 -12.49 -4.73 -2.78
N GLY A 142 -13.14 -5.70 -3.42
CA GLY A 142 -13.01 -7.12 -3.07
C GLY A 142 -11.57 -7.63 -3.04
N PRO A 143 -10.73 -7.35 -4.06
CA PRO A 143 -9.32 -7.73 -4.04
C PRO A 143 -8.53 -7.08 -2.90
N VAL A 144 -8.83 -5.82 -2.56
CA VAL A 144 -8.19 -5.13 -1.43
C VAL A 144 -8.53 -5.79 -0.10
N GLU A 145 -9.81 -6.11 0.11
CA GLU A 145 -10.27 -6.81 1.31
C GLU A 145 -9.61 -8.20 1.44
N LYS A 146 -9.43 -8.91 0.33
CA LYS A 146 -8.70 -10.19 0.32
C LYS A 146 -7.25 -10.00 0.78
N ILE A 147 -6.54 -9.01 0.24
CA ILE A 147 -5.16 -8.70 0.64
C ILE A 147 -5.09 -8.36 2.13
N VAL A 148 -5.99 -7.51 2.63
CA VAL A 148 -6.03 -7.15 4.06
C VAL A 148 -6.21 -8.39 4.93
N ASN A 149 -7.17 -9.26 4.62
CA ASN A 149 -7.42 -10.48 5.37
C ASN A 149 -6.22 -11.46 5.32
N GLU A 150 -5.54 -11.57 4.17
CA GLU A 150 -4.33 -12.38 4.05
C GLU A 150 -3.19 -11.81 4.89
N VAL A 151 -3.00 -10.48 4.90
CA VAL A 151 -1.99 -9.80 5.72
C VAL A 151 -2.28 -9.98 7.21
N GLU A 152 -3.53 -9.81 7.66
CA GLU A 152 -3.92 -10.00 9.07
C GLU A 152 -3.72 -11.46 9.54
N ALA A 153 -3.84 -12.42 8.63
CA ALA A 153 -3.58 -13.82 8.92
C ALA A 153 -2.08 -14.15 9.04
N ILE A 154 -1.18 -13.23 8.67
CA ILE A 154 0.27 -13.41 8.79
C ILE A 154 0.71 -13.05 10.21
N SER A 155 1.46 -13.94 10.83
CA SER A 155 2.03 -13.77 12.17
C SER A 155 3.50 -14.18 12.18
N ALA A 156 4.21 -13.92 13.27
CA ALA A 156 5.61 -14.32 13.44
C ALA A 156 5.84 -15.85 13.34
N THR A 157 4.79 -16.65 13.51
CA THR A 157 4.84 -18.11 13.44
C THR A 157 4.63 -18.67 12.04
N ASN A 158 4.08 -17.88 11.12
CA ASN A 158 3.72 -18.32 9.76
C ASN A 158 4.20 -17.36 8.65
N LEU A 159 5.31 -16.68 8.87
CA LEU A 159 5.92 -15.72 7.92
C LEU A 159 6.26 -16.30 6.53
N HIS A 160 6.21 -17.63 6.36
CA HIS A 160 6.38 -18.30 5.07
C HIS A 160 5.20 -18.11 4.12
N LYS A 161 4.03 -17.66 4.65
CA LYS A 161 2.88 -17.34 3.79
C LYS A 161 3.21 -16.15 2.90
N ARG A 162 2.61 -16.17 1.69
CA ARG A 162 2.73 -15.09 0.73
C ARG A 162 1.35 -14.67 0.30
N LEU A 163 1.21 -13.39 -0.03
CA LEU A 163 0.02 -12.87 -0.66
C LEU A 163 -0.11 -13.45 -2.07
N ASP A 164 -1.33 -13.78 -2.43
CA ASP A 164 -1.65 -14.21 -3.79
C ASP A 164 -1.44 -13.03 -4.76
N ILE A 165 -0.65 -13.27 -5.80
CA ILE A 165 -0.42 -12.27 -6.85
C ILE A 165 -1.52 -12.52 -7.88
N ALA A 166 -2.56 -11.66 -7.87
CA ALA A 166 -3.57 -11.68 -8.93
C ALA A 166 -2.89 -11.60 -10.30
N ASN A 167 -3.43 -12.30 -11.30
CA ASN A 167 -2.88 -12.39 -12.66
C ASN A 167 -2.98 -11.05 -13.43
N GLY A 168 -2.65 -9.93 -12.79
CA GLY A 168 -2.70 -8.59 -13.35
C GLY A 168 -1.34 -7.89 -13.24
N GLU A 169 -1.07 -6.98 -14.16
CA GLU A 169 0.01 -6.00 -14.08
C GLU A 169 -0.49 -4.70 -13.43
N ASP A 170 -1.51 -4.81 -12.55
CA ASP A 170 -2.14 -3.67 -11.88
C ASP A 170 -1.39 -3.26 -10.60
N GLU A 171 -1.81 -2.15 -10.00
CA GLU A 171 -1.24 -1.58 -8.78
C GLU A 171 -1.34 -2.54 -7.60
N LEU A 172 -2.38 -3.39 -7.55
CA LEU A 172 -2.58 -4.37 -6.49
C LEU A 172 -1.59 -5.54 -6.60
N ALA A 173 -1.30 -5.99 -7.82
CA ALA A 173 -0.27 -7.00 -8.06
C ALA A 173 1.12 -6.47 -7.65
N HIS A 174 1.43 -5.20 -8.01
CA HIS A 174 2.68 -4.56 -7.59
C HIS A 174 2.79 -4.41 -6.08
N LEU A 175 1.69 -4.05 -5.40
CA LEU A 175 1.61 -3.99 -3.94
C LEU A 175 1.88 -5.37 -3.32
N SER A 176 1.24 -6.43 -3.82
CA SER A 176 1.42 -7.81 -3.34
C SER A 176 2.87 -8.27 -3.50
N ILE A 177 3.51 -8.00 -4.64
CA ILE A 177 4.93 -8.31 -4.88
C ILE A 177 5.83 -7.57 -3.88
N THR A 178 5.58 -6.27 -3.68
CA THR A 178 6.38 -5.45 -2.76
C THR A 178 6.24 -5.95 -1.32
N PHE A 179 5.02 -6.31 -0.92
CA PHE A 179 4.75 -6.86 0.40
C PHE A 179 5.39 -8.24 0.58
N ASN A 180 5.33 -9.11 -0.44
CA ASN A 180 5.99 -10.41 -0.41
C ASN A 180 7.51 -10.30 -0.24
N ARG A 181 8.16 -9.31 -0.88
CA ARG A 181 9.59 -9.01 -0.65
C ARG A 181 9.87 -8.56 0.78
N LEU A 182 8.98 -7.79 1.37
CA LEU A 182 9.10 -7.38 2.77
C LEU A 182 8.96 -8.59 3.70
N LEU A 183 7.99 -9.48 3.44
CA LEU A 183 7.82 -10.73 4.17
C LEU A 183 9.06 -11.63 4.08
N GLU A 184 9.67 -11.76 2.91
CA GLU A 184 10.90 -12.52 2.70
C GLU A 184 12.06 -12.00 3.56
N ARG A 185 12.23 -10.68 3.60
CA ARG A 185 13.25 -10.03 4.45
C ARG A 185 12.97 -10.28 5.93
N LEU A 186 11.70 -10.17 6.35
CA LEU A 186 11.29 -10.46 7.73
C LEU A 186 11.53 -11.93 8.09
N GLU A 187 11.10 -12.86 7.24
CA GLU A 187 11.30 -14.30 7.44
C GLU A 187 12.78 -14.64 7.61
N THR A 188 13.63 -14.12 6.72
CA THR A 188 15.08 -14.28 6.79
C THR A 188 15.64 -13.72 8.11
N SER A 189 15.21 -12.51 8.50
CA SER A 189 15.66 -11.89 9.75
C SER A 189 15.23 -12.70 10.99
N PHE A 190 14.00 -13.17 11.04
CA PHE A 190 13.50 -14.00 12.13
C PHE A 190 14.20 -15.38 12.17
N ALA A 191 14.46 -15.98 11.01
CA ALA A 191 15.19 -17.24 10.93
C ALA A 191 16.63 -17.08 11.47
N LEU A 192 17.33 -16.01 11.07
CA LEU A 192 18.66 -15.69 11.60
C LEU A 192 18.62 -15.45 13.10
N GLN A 193 17.65 -14.70 13.61
CA GLN A 193 17.49 -14.43 15.04
C GLN A 193 17.20 -15.71 15.84
N ARG A 194 16.32 -16.58 15.33
CA ARG A 194 16.00 -17.86 15.97
C ARG A 194 17.23 -18.77 16.04
N ASN A 195 17.96 -18.88 14.92
CA ASN A 195 19.19 -19.66 14.86
C ASN A 195 20.27 -19.11 15.81
N PHE A 196 20.38 -17.77 15.88
CA PHE A 196 21.30 -17.12 16.80
C PHE A 196 20.99 -17.48 18.27
N VAL A 197 19.73 -17.37 18.71
CA VAL A 197 19.32 -17.70 20.08
C VAL A 197 19.53 -19.19 20.38
N ALA A 198 19.18 -20.07 19.44
CA ALA A 198 19.37 -21.51 19.60
C ALA A 198 20.84 -21.87 19.73
N ASN A 199 21.69 -21.37 18.84
CA ASN A 199 23.12 -21.61 18.85
C ASN A 199 23.80 -21.01 20.08
N ALA A 200 23.46 -19.79 20.49
CA ALA A 200 23.98 -19.14 21.69
C ALA A 200 23.64 -19.97 22.94
N SER A 201 22.42 -20.48 23.03
CA SER A 201 21.99 -21.32 24.12
C SER A 201 22.78 -22.67 24.16
N HIS A 202 23.07 -23.23 22.99
CA HIS A 202 23.85 -24.44 22.86
C HIS A 202 25.32 -24.23 23.26
N GLU A 203 25.94 -23.16 22.76
CA GLU A 203 27.34 -22.81 23.05
C GLU A 203 27.58 -22.43 24.53
N LEU A 204 26.54 -21.89 25.22
CA LEU A 204 26.60 -21.64 26.66
C LEU A 204 26.38 -22.92 27.49
N ARG A 205 25.53 -23.83 27.02
CA ARG A 205 25.20 -25.06 27.77
C ARG A 205 26.37 -26.02 27.83
N THR A 206 27.15 -26.14 26.76
CA THR A 206 28.27 -27.08 26.67
C THR A 206 29.33 -26.87 27.77
N PRO A 207 29.94 -25.66 27.91
CA PRO A 207 30.92 -25.41 28.97
C PRO A 207 30.29 -25.49 30.38
N LEU A 208 29.06 -25.05 30.55
CA LEU A 208 28.37 -25.16 31.83
C LEU A 208 28.19 -26.61 32.28
N SER A 209 27.81 -27.49 31.35
CA SER A 209 27.69 -28.93 31.62
C SER A 209 29.05 -29.55 31.93
N ALA A 210 30.12 -29.13 31.24
CA ALA A 210 31.49 -29.62 31.50
C ALA A 210 31.97 -29.18 32.90
N ILE A 211 31.76 -27.92 33.27
CA ILE A 211 32.09 -27.41 34.62
C ILE A 211 31.33 -28.19 35.68
N THR A 212 30.02 -28.41 35.49
CA THR A 212 29.20 -29.18 36.44
C THR A 212 29.71 -30.58 36.61
N ALA A 213 29.97 -31.28 35.52
CA ALA A 213 30.51 -32.66 35.56
C ALA A 213 31.89 -32.72 36.22
N GLN A 214 32.81 -31.79 35.94
CA GLN A 214 34.12 -31.70 36.58
C GLN A 214 34.00 -31.52 38.10
N LEU A 215 33.09 -30.65 38.57
CA LEU A 215 32.81 -30.43 39.98
C LEU A 215 32.22 -31.65 40.63
N GLU A 216 31.21 -32.29 40.06
CA GLU A 216 30.57 -33.49 40.57
C GLU A 216 31.60 -34.64 40.76
N VAL A 217 32.37 -34.92 39.70
CA VAL A 217 33.42 -35.98 39.76
C VAL A 217 34.50 -35.63 40.78
N THR A 218 34.80 -34.34 40.95
CA THR A 218 35.82 -33.92 41.93
C THR A 218 35.33 -34.06 43.36
N LEU A 219 34.03 -33.86 43.59
CA LEU A 219 33.42 -34.03 44.91
C LEU A 219 33.17 -35.47 45.32
N MET A 220 33.07 -36.40 44.34
CA MET A 220 32.85 -37.83 44.62
C MET A 220 34.05 -38.54 45.27
N ASN A 221 35.29 -38.07 45.06
CA ASN A 221 36.49 -38.69 45.52
C ASN A 221 37.44 -37.70 46.19
N THR A 222 38.11 -38.13 47.25
CA THR A 222 39.21 -37.40 47.89
C THR A 222 40.42 -37.38 46.94
N ARG A 223 40.93 -36.16 46.66
CA ARG A 223 42.04 -35.94 45.72
C ARG A 223 43.19 -35.23 46.40
N SER A 224 44.38 -35.32 45.83
CA SER A 224 45.53 -34.52 46.26
C SER A 224 45.31 -33.03 46.06
N VAL A 225 46.02 -32.18 46.75
CA VAL A 225 45.96 -30.73 46.62
C VAL A 225 46.32 -30.28 45.19
N GLU A 226 47.26 -30.97 44.59
CA GLU A 226 47.73 -30.75 43.23
C GLU A 226 46.64 -31.06 42.20
N GLU A 227 45.91 -32.15 42.37
CA GLU A 227 44.79 -32.54 41.51
C GLU A 227 43.64 -31.53 41.64
N TYR A 228 43.30 -31.08 42.87
CA TYR A 228 42.30 -30.01 43.08
C TYR A 228 42.71 -28.74 42.37
N LYS A 229 43.98 -28.32 42.42
CA LYS A 229 44.47 -27.13 41.71
C LYS A 229 44.30 -27.26 40.20
N LEU A 230 44.62 -28.41 39.63
CA LEU A 230 44.46 -28.67 38.18
C LEU A 230 43.01 -28.57 37.74
N VAL A 231 42.08 -29.18 38.50
CA VAL A 231 40.65 -29.10 38.20
C VAL A 231 40.12 -27.68 38.34
N MET A 232 40.51 -27.00 39.43
CA MET A 232 40.11 -25.57 39.60
C MET A 232 40.64 -24.68 38.48
N GLN A 233 41.87 -24.94 37.99
CA GLN A 233 42.42 -24.22 36.85
C GLN A 233 41.64 -24.48 35.57
N SER A 234 41.29 -25.76 35.31
CA SER A 234 40.45 -26.11 34.15
C SER A 234 39.08 -25.44 34.21
N ILE A 235 38.41 -25.45 35.37
CA ILE A 235 37.12 -24.77 35.57
C ILE A 235 37.25 -23.28 35.37
N LEU A 236 38.32 -22.65 35.86
CA LEU A 236 38.57 -21.23 35.69
C LEU A 236 38.76 -20.89 34.22
N ASP A 237 39.38 -21.72 33.42
CA ASP A 237 39.58 -21.53 32.01
C ASP A 237 38.25 -21.67 31.24
N ASP A 238 37.41 -22.64 31.60
CA ASP A 238 36.06 -22.82 31.05
C ASP A 238 35.15 -21.58 31.37
N ILE A 239 35.23 -21.04 32.60
CA ILE A 239 34.51 -19.80 32.99
C ILE A 239 35.00 -18.61 32.21
N ARG A 240 36.31 -18.47 31.97
CA ARG A 240 36.86 -17.38 31.15
C ARG A 240 36.39 -17.46 29.72
N GLU A 241 36.30 -18.65 29.13
CA GLU A 241 35.76 -18.88 27.79
C GLU A 241 34.28 -18.49 27.71
N MET A 242 33.49 -18.88 28.71
CA MET A 242 32.07 -18.51 28.80
C MET A 242 31.85 -17.01 28.93
N ASN A 243 32.72 -16.32 29.70
CA ASN A 243 32.67 -14.86 29.79
C ASN A 243 32.99 -14.18 28.45
N GLN A 244 33.99 -14.66 27.71
CA GLN A 244 34.33 -14.18 26.38
C GLN A 244 33.18 -14.38 25.38
N LEU A 245 32.49 -15.52 25.43
CA LEU A 245 31.28 -15.76 24.63
C LEU A 245 30.17 -14.76 24.97
N SER A 246 29.91 -14.56 26.28
CA SER A 246 28.91 -13.61 26.77
C SER A 246 29.22 -12.14 26.33
N GLU A 247 30.48 -11.72 26.47
CA GLU A 247 30.93 -10.41 25.99
C GLU A 247 30.72 -10.26 24.47
N GLY A 248 31.10 -11.28 23.68
CA GLY A 248 30.89 -11.26 22.21
C GLY A 248 29.44 -11.18 21.82
N LEU A 249 28.54 -11.88 22.52
CA LEU A 249 27.09 -11.81 22.32
C LEU A 249 26.55 -10.41 22.69
N PHE A 250 27.02 -9.83 23.76
CA PHE A 250 26.66 -8.48 24.19
C PHE A 250 27.13 -7.43 23.18
N ASP A 251 28.38 -7.49 22.74
CA ASP A 251 28.92 -6.58 21.71
C ASP A 251 28.15 -6.70 20.40
N LEU A 252 27.75 -7.92 19.99
CA LEU A 252 26.94 -8.11 18.78
C LEU A 252 25.54 -7.47 18.90
N THR A 253 24.93 -7.55 20.08
CA THR A 253 23.65 -6.90 20.34
C THR A 253 23.78 -5.37 20.37
N LEU A 254 24.86 -4.84 20.92
CA LEU A 254 25.18 -3.41 20.89
C LEU A 254 25.39 -2.92 19.45
N ALA A 255 26.20 -3.62 18.67
CA ALA A 255 26.49 -3.26 17.28
C ALA A 255 25.25 -3.38 16.35
N SER A 256 24.19 -4.05 16.81
CA SER A 256 22.93 -4.21 16.08
C SER A 256 21.87 -3.14 16.47
N ARG A 257 22.15 -2.27 17.43
CA ARG A 257 21.25 -1.19 17.84
C ARG A 257 21.34 0.01 16.88
N ASP A 258 20.32 0.86 16.99
CA ASP A 258 20.23 2.09 16.20
C ASP A 258 21.41 3.03 16.49
N VAL A 259 22.15 3.39 15.44
CA VAL A 259 23.35 4.27 15.49
C VAL A 259 23.02 5.61 16.15
N SER A 260 21.78 6.11 16.01
CA SER A 260 21.32 7.39 16.54
C SER A 260 21.41 7.52 18.06
N LEU A 261 21.42 6.39 18.79
CA LEU A 261 21.49 6.34 20.25
C LEU A 261 22.94 6.25 20.79
N MET A 262 23.92 6.11 19.91
CA MET A 262 25.32 5.95 20.30
C MET A 262 26.08 7.27 20.16
N LYS A 263 26.74 7.69 21.23
CA LYS A 263 27.69 8.81 21.15
C LYS A 263 28.99 8.31 20.50
N PHE A 264 29.27 8.76 19.29
CA PHE A 264 30.55 8.57 18.63
C PHE A 264 31.52 9.70 19.00
N SER A 265 32.80 9.38 18.98
CA SER A 265 33.90 10.31 19.15
C SER A 265 34.89 10.20 17.99
N GLU A 266 35.75 11.17 17.84
CA GLU A 266 36.89 11.06 16.94
C GLU A 266 37.86 10.01 17.50
N VAL A 267 38.19 9.00 16.68
CA VAL A 267 39.06 7.87 17.06
C VAL A 267 40.20 7.78 16.08
N ARG A 268 41.40 7.73 16.57
CA ARG A 268 42.64 7.58 15.80
C ARG A 268 42.94 6.09 15.60
N LEU A 269 42.77 5.63 14.35
CA LEU A 269 42.73 4.20 14.07
C LEU A 269 44.10 3.50 14.11
N ASP A 270 45.18 4.24 13.81
CA ASP A 270 46.56 3.75 14.00
C ASP A 270 46.89 3.50 15.46
N GLU A 271 46.46 4.37 16.37
CA GLU A 271 46.63 4.17 17.81
C GLU A 271 45.84 2.99 18.32
N VAL A 272 44.57 2.87 17.91
CA VAL A 272 43.71 1.71 18.27
C VAL A 272 44.34 0.40 17.76
N LEU A 273 44.94 0.38 16.56
CA LEU A 273 45.62 -0.77 16.03
C LEU A 273 46.83 -1.17 16.92
N MET A 274 47.67 -0.21 17.26
CA MET A 274 48.84 -0.45 18.11
C MET A 274 48.46 -0.92 19.52
N GLN A 275 47.44 -0.31 20.13
CA GLN A 275 46.93 -0.74 21.44
C GLN A 275 46.36 -2.16 21.37
N SER A 276 45.57 -2.48 20.36
CA SER A 276 45.01 -3.82 20.15
C SER A 276 46.09 -4.92 20.04
N ARG A 277 47.16 -4.61 19.29
CA ARG A 277 48.34 -5.47 19.19
C ARG A 277 48.99 -5.66 20.53
N GLY A 278 49.23 -4.58 21.27
CA GLY A 278 49.89 -4.60 22.59
C GLY A 278 49.12 -5.47 23.62
N GLU A 279 47.81 -5.31 23.65
CA GLU A 279 46.91 -6.10 24.51
C GLU A 279 46.92 -7.60 24.14
N LEU A 280 46.93 -7.90 22.86
CA LEU A 280 46.91 -9.28 22.39
C LEU A 280 48.25 -9.99 22.70
N LEU A 281 49.39 -9.34 22.47
CA LEU A 281 50.70 -9.87 22.77
C LEU A 281 50.95 -10.05 24.27
N LYS A 282 50.36 -9.23 25.15
CA LYS A 282 50.40 -9.44 26.61
C LYS A 282 49.64 -10.70 27.01
N LYS A 283 48.52 -11.01 26.36
CA LYS A 283 47.71 -12.21 26.65
C LYS A 283 48.29 -13.51 26.02
N LYS A 284 48.86 -13.37 24.83
CA LYS A 284 49.41 -14.47 24.01
C LYS A 284 50.83 -14.13 23.52
N PRO A 285 51.85 -14.27 24.36
CA PRO A 285 53.24 -13.89 24.04
C PRO A 285 53.83 -14.67 22.87
N GLU A 286 53.27 -15.84 22.55
CA GLU A 286 53.70 -16.69 21.44
C GLU A 286 53.27 -16.18 20.05
N TYR A 287 52.41 -15.14 19.98
CA TYR A 287 51.98 -14.56 18.73
C TYR A 287 53.02 -13.60 18.15
N LYS A 288 53.07 -13.55 16.80
CA LYS A 288 53.91 -12.60 16.07
C LYS A 288 53.01 -11.73 15.21
N ILE A 289 52.92 -10.42 15.48
CA ILE A 289 52.09 -9.52 14.75
C ILE A 289 52.97 -8.40 14.17
N ASN A 290 53.17 -8.46 12.87
CA ASN A 290 53.97 -7.49 12.13
C ASN A 290 53.03 -6.38 11.64
N ILE A 291 53.25 -5.12 12.05
CA ILE A 291 52.48 -3.95 11.57
C ILE A 291 53.35 -3.17 10.62
N HIS A 292 52.86 -2.99 9.40
CA HIS A 292 53.45 -2.12 8.39
C HIS A 292 52.51 -0.92 8.20
N ILE A 293 53.00 0.25 8.43
CA ILE A 293 52.28 1.50 8.16
C ILE A 293 52.84 2.07 6.88
N GLY A 294 51.95 2.31 5.89
CA GLY A 294 52.29 2.93 4.66
C GLY A 294 52.75 4.40 4.82
N GLU A 295 52.80 5.14 3.78
CA GLU A 295 53.09 6.59 3.87
C GLU A 295 52.03 7.27 4.72
N LEU A 296 52.50 7.95 5.77
CA LEU A 296 51.60 8.72 6.65
C LEU A 296 51.18 10.01 5.92
N PRO A 297 49.88 10.33 5.96
CA PRO A 297 49.40 11.57 5.35
C PRO A 297 49.88 12.80 6.14
N ASP A 298 50.11 13.91 5.45
CA ASP A 298 50.42 15.20 6.11
C ASP A 298 49.32 15.69 7.05
N ASN A 299 48.07 15.34 6.73
CA ASN A 299 46.90 15.63 7.55
C ASN A 299 46.58 14.44 8.47
N GLU A 300 46.89 14.57 9.75
CA GLU A 300 46.64 13.53 10.76
C GLU A 300 45.14 13.14 10.87
N ARG A 301 44.20 14.03 10.49
CA ARG A 301 42.77 13.73 10.49
C ARG A 301 42.41 12.58 9.55
N MET A 302 43.21 12.34 8.53
CA MET A 302 43.04 11.22 7.62
C MET A 302 43.25 9.82 8.26
N LEU A 303 43.81 9.80 9.49
CA LEU A 303 43.94 8.59 10.32
C LEU A 303 42.77 8.45 11.32
N MET A 304 41.85 9.45 11.36
CA MET A 304 40.74 9.49 12.27
C MET A 304 39.43 9.10 11.60
N LEU A 305 38.52 8.53 12.37
CA LEU A 305 37.12 8.31 12.00
C LEU A 305 36.19 8.63 13.18
N HIS A 306 34.92 8.88 12.89
CA HIS A 306 33.90 8.93 13.93
C HIS A 306 33.50 7.52 14.35
N GLY A 307 33.75 7.18 15.63
CA GLY A 307 33.50 5.82 16.08
C GLY A 307 33.49 5.59 17.58
N LYS A 308 33.37 4.33 17.93
CA LYS A 308 33.49 3.78 19.28
C LYS A 308 34.83 3.03 19.39
N GLU A 309 35.78 3.64 20.07
CA GLU A 309 37.11 3.06 20.23
C GLU A 309 37.09 1.61 20.74
N HIS A 310 36.29 1.32 21.76
CA HIS A 310 36.15 -0.02 22.32
C HIS A 310 35.74 -1.07 21.28
N LEU A 311 34.74 -0.76 20.42
CA LEU A 311 34.27 -1.67 19.39
C LEU A 311 35.32 -1.87 18.28
N LEU A 312 35.96 -0.79 17.84
CA LEU A 312 37.05 -0.86 16.86
C LEU A 312 38.22 -1.69 17.38
N LYS A 313 38.59 -1.47 18.64
CA LYS A 313 39.62 -2.26 19.33
C LYS A 313 39.24 -3.76 19.41
N SER A 314 37.97 -4.07 19.75
CA SER A 314 37.45 -5.44 19.77
C SER A 314 37.56 -6.09 18.38
N THR A 315 37.20 -5.36 17.30
CA THR A 315 37.31 -5.81 15.92
C THR A 315 38.77 -6.14 15.53
N LEU A 316 39.68 -5.19 15.74
CA LEU A 316 41.09 -5.38 15.34
C LEU A 316 41.74 -6.51 16.12
N ARG A 317 41.50 -6.57 17.43
CA ARG A 317 41.97 -7.67 18.29
C ARG A 317 41.45 -9.02 17.80
N ASN A 318 40.17 -9.14 17.50
CA ASN A 318 39.57 -10.38 17.02
C ASN A 318 40.13 -10.83 15.67
N LEU A 319 40.32 -9.93 14.72
CA LEU A 319 40.86 -10.27 13.40
C LEU A 319 42.34 -10.65 13.48
N MET A 320 43.15 -9.96 14.28
CA MET A 320 44.56 -10.33 14.54
C MET A 320 44.67 -11.67 15.30
N ASP A 321 43.81 -11.90 16.29
CA ASP A 321 43.76 -13.20 16.99
C ASP A 321 43.43 -14.35 16.03
N ASN A 322 42.45 -14.16 15.17
CA ASN A 322 42.12 -15.15 14.14
C ASN A 322 43.28 -15.41 13.20
N ALA A 323 43.95 -14.38 12.70
CA ALA A 323 45.09 -14.53 11.81
C ALA A 323 46.24 -15.34 12.45
N CYS A 324 46.62 -15.02 13.69
CA CYS A 324 47.63 -15.77 14.41
C CYS A 324 47.18 -17.19 14.77
N LYS A 325 45.94 -17.36 15.16
CA LYS A 325 45.38 -18.63 15.63
C LYS A 325 45.29 -19.68 14.53
N TYR A 326 44.94 -19.27 13.32
CA TYR A 326 44.79 -20.17 12.16
C TYR A 326 46.08 -20.31 11.34
N SER A 327 47.12 -19.51 11.65
CA SER A 327 48.45 -19.62 11.07
C SER A 327 49.30 -20.66 11.83
N PRO A 328 50.01 -21.58 11.14
CA PRO A 328 50.86 -22.57 11.79
C PRO A 328 52.02 -21.97 12.61
N ASP A 329 52.56 -20.85 12.14
CA ASP A 329 53.67 -20.11 12.77
C ASP A 329 53.17 -19.01 13.73
N LYS A 330 51.84 -18.92 13.96
CA LYS A 330 51.19 -17.93 14.82
C LYS A 330 51.51 -16.51 14.44
N THR A 331 51.68 -16.24 13.15
CA THR A 331 52.07 -14.97 12.59
C THR A 331 50.89 -14.28 11.85
N ALA A 332 50.71 -12.99 12.05
CA ALA A 332 49.81 -12.14 11.32
C ALA A 332 50.56 -10.92 10.76
N ASP A 333 50.36 -10.61 9.50
CA ASP A 333 50.87 -9.42 8.83
C ASP A 333 49.74 -8.38 8.69
N VAL A 334 49.93 -7.19 9.24
CA VAL A 334 48.93 -6.14 9.26
C VAL A 334 49.50 -4.94 8.52
N MET A 335 48.77 -4.42 7.55
CA MET A 335 49.15 -3.23 6.80
C MET A 335 48.07 -2.16 6.95
N LEU A 336 48.47 -0.96 7.36
CA LEU A 336 47.62 0.22 7.39
C LEU A 336 48.06 1.17 6.27
N ALA A 337 47.11 1.57 5.42
CA ALA A 337 47.37 2.50 4.34
C ALA A 337 46.20 3.47 4.17
N ILE A 338 46.47 4.66 3.67
CA ILE A 338 45.46 5.66 3.32
C ILE A 338 45.36 5.73 1.81
N GLU A 339 44.22 5.40 1.26
CA GLU A 339 43.96 5.43 -0.18
C GLU A 339 42.59 6.03 -0.49
N ASN A 340 42.52 7.00 -1.39
CA ASN A 340 41.24 7.60 -1.81
C ASN A 340 40.35 8.09 -0.66
N GLN A 341 40.96 8.78 0.33
CA GLN A 341 40.26 9.28 1.53
C GLN A 341 39.68 8.17 2.42
N ASN A 342 40.14 6.94 2.30
CA ASN A 342 39.76 5.84 3.15
C ASN A 342 40.98 5.31 3.91
N ILE A 343 40.74 4.89 5.13
CA ILE A 343 41.69 4.15 5.97
C ILE A 343 41.51 2.67 5.65
N ASN A 344 42.52 2.07 5.06
CA ASN A 344 42.54 0.64 4.73
C ASN A 344 43.43 -0.12 5.71
N ILE A 345 42.85 -1.13 6.37
CA ILE A 345 43.62 -2.05 7.22
C ILE A 345 43.51 -3.44 6.60
N ARG A 346 44.62 -3.99 6.19
CA ARG A 346 44.73 -5.34 5.65
C ARG A 346 45.39 -6.23 6.66
N ILE A 347 44.72 -7.36 7.04
CA ILE A 347 45.23 -8.36 7.97
C ILE A 347 45.37 -9.65 7.19
N MET A 348 46.56 -10.24 7.18
CA MET A 348 46.89 -11.42 6.40
C MET A 348 47.50 -12.51 7.31
N ASP A 349 47.11 -13.71 7.02
CA ASP A 349 47.74 -14.91 7.60
C ASP A 349 48.16 -15.90 6.49
N HIS A 350 49.06 -16.83 6.82
CA HIS A 350 49.50 -17.91 5.96
C HIS A 350 48.99 -19.27 6.49
N GLY A 351 47.73 -19.23 6.95
CA GLY A 351 47.11 -20.34 7.63
C GLY A 351 46.44 -21.35 6.71
N ILE A 352 45.55 -22.13 7.30
CA ILE A 352 44.84 -23.22 6.62
C ILE A 352 43.88 -22.77 5.54
N GLY A 353 43.52 -21.48 5.51
CA GLY A 353 42.53 -20.92 4.59
C GLY A 353 41.09 -21.38 4.91
N ILE A 354 40.16 -20.86 4.12
CA ILE A 354 38.71 -21.06 4.27
C ILE A 354 38.20 -21.76 3.01
N PRO A 355 37.42 -22.84 3.13
CA PRO A 355 36.79 -23.50 1.99
C PRO A 355 35.79 -22.60 1.30
N GLU A 356 35.69 -22.66 -0.03
CA GLU A 356 34.82 -21.83 -0.87
C GLU A 356 33.33 -21.92 -0.47
N ASP A 357 32.87 -23.15 -0.11
CA ASP A 357 31.49 -23.40 0.35
C ASP A 357 31.07 -22.60 1.61
N TYR A 358 32.06 -22.07 2.34
CA TYR A 358 31.83 -21.27 3.55
C TYR A 358 31.95 -19.76 3.33
N MET A 359 32.45 -19.31 2.18
CA MET A 359 32.69 -17.88 1.93
C MET A 359 31.43 -17.04 2.07
N ASP A 360 30.31 -17.47 1.52
CA ASP A 360 29.01 -16.76 1.63
C ASP A 360 28.45 -16.73 3.05
N LYS A 361 28.90 -17.65 3.91
CA LYS A 361 28.38 -17.84 5.26
C LYS A 361 29.34 -17.37 6.37
N LEU A 362 30.50 -16.82 6.01
CA LEU A 362 31.58 -16.42 6.93
C LEU A 362 31.12 -15.49 8.07
N PHE A 363 30.17 -14.63 7.75
CA PHE A 363 29.65 -13.63 8.68
C PHE A 363 28.37 -14.09 9.42
N THR A 364 28.01 -15.37 9.31
CA THR A 364 26.89 -15.93 10.08
C THR A 364 27.35 -16.16 11.53
N PRO A 365 26.69 -15.57 12.52
CA PRO A 365 27.07 -15.74 13.94
C PRO A 365 27.07 -17.22 14.37
N LEU A 366 28.07 -17.63 15.15
CA LEU A 366 28.22 -18.98 15.72
C LEU A 366 28.43 -20.09 14.67
N LEU A 367 28.64 -19.74 13.41
CA LEU A 367 29.01 -20.67 12.35
C LEU A 367 30.51 -20.84 12.30
N ARG A 368 30.96 -22.11 12.15
CA ARG A 368 32.37 -22.46 12.01
C ARG A 368 32.56 -23.39 10.82
N ALA A 369 33.59 -23.13 10.04
CA ALA A 369 33.96 -24.02 8.93
C ALA A 369 34.37 -25.41 9.43
N GLY A 370 34.08 -26.44 8.63
CA GLY A 370 34.32 -27.83 9.03
C GLY A 370 35.79 -28.14 9.33
N ASN A 371 36.74 -27.47 8.65
CA ASN A 371 38.18 -27.64 8.79
C ASN A 371 38.77 -27.04 10.08
N VAL A 372 38.00 -26.26 10.86
CA VAL A 372 38.46 -25.57 12.08
C VAL A 372 37.78 -26.05 13.36
N LYS A 373 37.06 -27.18 13.33
CA LYS A 373 36.35 -27.70 14.51
C LYS A 373 37.28 -28.01 15.71
N HIS A 374 38.53 -28.34 15.45
CA HIS A 374 39.55 -28.66 16.48
C HIS A 374 40.19 -27.42 17.11
N ILE A 375 40.00 -26.23 16.53
CA ILE A 375 40.62 -24.99 16.98
C ILE A 375 39.60 -24.24 17.85
N GLN A 376 39.95 -23.94 19.11
CA GLN A 376 39.08 -23.27 20.09
C GLN A 376 38.46 -21.96 19.54
N GLY A 377 37.16 -21.71 19.77
CA GLY A 377 36.47 -20.45 19.42
C GLY A 377 35.00 -20.63 19.07
N HIS A 378 34.22 -19.59 19.27
CA HIS A 378 32.75 -19.62 19.24
C HIS A 378 32.12 -19.20 17.91
N GLY A 379 32.89 -18.80 16.89
CA GLY A 379 32.34 -18.34 15.59
C GLY A 379 31.61 -17.00 15.64
N LEU A 380 31.83 -16.20 16.67
CA LEU A 380 31.23 -14.86 16.77
C LEU A 380 32.08 -13.76 16.14
N GLY A 381 33.39 -13.95 16.10
CA GLY A 381 34.33 -12.88 15.82
C GLY A 381 34.14 -12.19 14.47
N LEU A 382 34.04 -12.95 13.36
CA LEU A 382 33.86 -12.35 12.02
C LEU A 382 32.49 -11.68 11.88
N ALA A 383 31.43 -12.27 12.44
CA ALA A 383 30.09 -11.68 12.43
C ALA A 383 30.04 -10.34 13.19
N LEU A 384 30.67 -10.33 14.38
CA LEU A 384 30.81 -9.11 15.19
C LEU A 384 31.66 -8.06 14.45
N SER A 385 32.80 -8.45 13.90
CA SER A 385 33.67 -7.56 13.14
C SER A 385 32.94 -6.90 11.98
N LYS A 386 32.14 -7.65 11.21
CA LYS A 386 31.32 -7.10 10.12
C LYS A 386 30.33 -6.06 10.64
N LYS A 387 29.59 -6.38 11.69
CA LYS A 387 28.61 -5.47 12.28
C LYS A 387 29.24 -4.17 12.80
N ILE A 388 30.39 -4.29 13.47
CA ILE A 388 31.12 -3.11 13.96
C ILE A 388 31.64 -2.27 12.80
N VAL A 389 32.19 -2.89 11.74
CA VAL A 389 32.68 -2.15 10.57
C VAL A 389 31.54 -1.44 9.87
N GLU A 390 30.40 -2.11 9.64
CA GLU A 390 29.18 -1.52 9.08
C GLU A 390 28.66 -0.35 9.95
N LEU A 391 28.66 -0.50 11.29
CA LEU A 391 28.28 0.55 12.24
C LEU A 391 29.13 1.83 12.08
N HIS A 392 30.40 1.68 11.68
CA HIS A 392 31.35 2.76 11.44
C HIS A 392 31.39 3.17 9.94
N HIS A 393 30.35 2.88 9.17
CA HIS A 393 30.25 3.17 7.73
C HIS A 393 31.39 2.58 6.88
N GLY A 394 32.10 1.58 7.41
CA GLY A 394 33.16 0.87 6.73
C GLY A 394 32.66 -0.33 5.92
N LYS A 395 33.64 -0.96 5.25
CA LYS A 395 33.43 -2.21 4.50
C LYS A 395 34.47 -3.26 4.97
N ILE A 396 34.05 -4.50 5.05
CA ILE A 396 34.93 -5.64 5.29
C ILE A 396 34.83 -6.60 4.11
N SER A 397 35.96 -7.05 3.61
CA SER A 397 36.05 -8.13 2.62
C SER A 397 37.07 -9.17 3.07
N VAL A 398 36.82 -10.41 2.69
CA VAL A 398 37.67 -11.56 2.99
C VAL A 398 37.99 -12.26 1.68
N ASP A 399 39.26 -12.57 1.49
CA ASP A 399 39.78 -13.35 0.39
C ASP A 399 40.62 -14.49 0.97
N SER A 400 40.34 -15.73 0.62
CA SER A 400 40.96 -16.88 1.25
C SER A 400 41.02 -18.08 0.30
N GLU A 401 42.14 -18.79 0.35
CA GLU A 401 42.33 -20.03 -0.40
C GLU A 401 42.90 -21.11 0.52
N ILE A 402 42.37 -22.33 0.43
CA ILE A 402 42.82 -23.45 1.25
C ILE A 402 44.33 -23.63 1.09
N GLY A 403 45.04 -23.67 2.22
CA GLY A 403 46.49 -23.89 2.30
C GLY A 403 47.33 -22.64 1.91
N LYS A 404 46.74 -21.51 1.50
CA LYS A 404 47.45 -20.25 1.21
C LYS A 404 47.25 -19.17 2.26
N GLY A 405 46.25 -19.36 3.13
CA GLY A 405 45.91 -18.40 4.18
C GLY A 405 44.69 -17.53 3.87
N THR A 406 44.52 -16.49 4.67
CA THR A 406 43.37 -15.57 4.58
C THR A 406 43.82 -14.12 4.60
N ARG A 407 43.18 -13.31 3.80
CA ARG A 407 43.34 -11.85 3.74
C ARG A 407 42.00 -11.20 4.12
N VAL A 408 42.01 -10.39 5.15
CA VAL A 408 40.87 -9.56 5.57
C VAL A 408 41.22 -8.10 5.27
N LEU A 409 40.35 -7.41 4.55
CA LEU A 409 40.49 -5.99 4.26
C LEU A 409 39.33 -5.22 4.92
N LEU A 410 39.70 -4.26 5.75
CA LEU A 410 38.80 -3.28 6.35
C LEU A 410 39.03 -1.95 5.65
N THR A 411 37.95 -1.28 5.27
CA THR A 411 37.98 0.07 4.65
C THR A 411 37.03 0.97 5.43
N PHE A 412 37.56 2.06 5.97
CA PHE A 412 36.77 3.07 6.70
C PHE A 412 36.90 4.43 6.06
N PRO A 413 35.84 5.26 6.02
CA PRO A 413 35.94 6.64 5.59
C PRO A 413 36.78 7.45 6.59
N ALA A 414 37.80 8.18 6.10
CA ALA A 414 38.61 9.07 6.93
C ALA A 414 37.87 10.39 7.23
N LEU A 415 38.22 11.04 8.34
CA LEU A 415 37.79 12.41 8.59
C LEU A 415 38.64 13.38 7.74
N LEU A 416 37.97 14.25 7.01
CA LEU A 416 38.59 15.25 6.15
C LEU A 416 38.89 16.53 6.89
#